data_0b83b72ba81dc423768d9221131c512e
#
_entry.id   0b83b72ba81dc423768d9221131c512e
#
_cell.length_a   1.000
_cell.length_b   1.000
_cell.length_c   1.000
_cell.angle_alpha   90.00
_cell.angle_beta   90.00
_cell.angle_gamma   90.00
#
_symmetry.space_group_name_H-M   'P 1'
#
loop_
_entity.id
_entity.type
_entity.pdbx_description
1 polymer ?
#
loop_
_entity_poly.entity_id
_entity_poly.type
_entity_poly.pdbx_seq_one_letter_code
_entity_poly.pdbx_strand_id
1 'polypeptide(L)'
;MRSTTQCPICGNKAEYMSFYEEVGKVEEHINCNRCGYYYEYVYGHYYVCIGNKEFTWSYTTHYNRCAFSRLCKKIKRAEFMTRRNWKKGIKKKVNPNEI
;
A
#
# COMPACT_ATOMS: atom_id res chain seq x y z
N MET A 1 -8.24 -16.77 -0.72
CA MET A 1 -8.24 -16.74 0.76
C MET A 1 -8.38 -15.31 1.23
N ARG A 2 -9.29 -15.07 2.16
CA ARG A 2 -9.52 -13.76 2.75
C ARG A 2 -9.06 -13.72 4.20
N SER A 3 -8.40 -12.64 4.57
CA SER A 3 -7.98 -12.42 5.96
C SER A 3 -7.81 -10.92 6.19
N THR A 4 -7.16 -10.56 7.28
CA THR A 4 -6.80 -9.18 7.56
C THR A 4 -5.32 -9.06 7.81
N THR A 5 -4.78 -7.90 7.54
CA THR A 5 -3.38 -7.57 7.81
C THR A 5 -3.32 -6.17 8.39
N GLN A 6 -2.19 -5.80 8.94
CA GLN A 6 -2.00 -4.45 9.44
C GLN A 6 -1.66 -3.52 8.27
N CYS A 7 -2.38 -2.39 8.18
CA CYS A 7 -2.10 -1.40 7.16
C CYS A 7 -0.74 -0.74 7.42
N PRO A 8 0.15 -0.67 6.42
CA PRO A 8 1.47 -0.05 6.62
C PRO A 8 1.42 1.46 6.81
N ILE A 9 0.30 2.10 6.53
CA ILE A 9 0.15 3.56 6.66
C ILE A 9 -0.47 3.93 8.00
N CYS A 10 -1.69 3.46 8.28
CA CYS A 10 -2.42 3.86 9.48
C CYS A 10 -2.34 2.86 10.63
N GLY A 11 -1.81 1.68 10.40
CA GLY A 11 -1.69 0.64 11.43
C GLY A 11 -2.99 -0.08 11.77
N ASN A 12 -4.09 0.30 11.16
CA ASN A 12 -5.39 -0.36 11.39
C ASN A 12 -5.49 -1.64 10.58
N LYS A 13 -6.53 -2.43 10.85
CA LYS A 13 -6.77 -3.64 10.09
C LYS A 13 -7.19 -3.30 8.65
N ALA A 14 -6.54 -3.95 7.69
CA ALA A 14 -6.87 -3.84 6.28
C ALA A 14 -7.32 -5.20 5.77
N GLU A 15 -8.14 -5.20 4.74
CA GLU A 15 -8.55 -6.44 4.09
C GLU A 15 -7.38 -7.00 3.29
N TYR A 16 -7.18 -8.30 3.39
CA TYR A 16 -6.14 -9.02 2.68
C TYR A 16 -6.75 -10.17 1.90
N MET A 17 -6.34 -10.30 0.63
CA MET A 17 -6.83 -11.37 -0.23
C MET A 17 -5.67 -11.90 -1.05
N SER A 18 -5.58 -13.22 -1.17
CA SER A 18 -4.54 -13.85 -1.98
C SER A 18 -5.11 -15.05 -2.74
N PHE A 19 -4.58 -15.28 -3.91
CA PHE A 19 -4.97 -16.40 -4.76
C PHE A 19 -3.71 -17.13 -5.22
N TYR A 20 -3.79 -18.46 -5.22
CA TYR A 20 -2.67 -19.34 -5.57
C TYR A 20 -3.06 -20.26 -6.71
N GLU A 21 -2.08 -20.54 -7.57
CA GLU A 21 -2.16 -21.57 -8.58
C GLU A 21 -0.99 -22.55 -8.36
N GLU A 22 -0.82 -23.53 -9.24
CA GLU A 22 0.26 -24.53 -9.10
C GLU A 22 1.65 -23.89 -9.05
N VAL A 23 1.83 -22.77 -9.74
CA VAL A 23 3.12 -22.05 -9.79
C VAL A 23 3.35 -21.17 -8.54
N GLY A 24 2.37 -21.09 -7.62
CA GLY A 24 2.47 -20.28 -6.41
C GLY A 24 1.46 -19.14 -6.40
N LYS A 25 1.80 -18.08 -5.68
CA LYS A 25 0.91 -16.91 -5.55
C LYS A 25 0.81 -16.17 -6.88
N VAL A 26 -0.41 -15.98 -7.38
CA VAL A 26 -0.67 -15.26 -8.63
C VAL A 26 -1.40 -13.94 -8.41
N GLU A 27 -2.09 -13.77 -7.29
CA GLU A 27 -2.73 -12.50 -6.94
C GLU A 27 -2.61 -12.23 -5.45
N GLU A 28 -2.47 -10.95 -5.11
CA GLU A 28 -2.45 -10.48 -3.74
C GLU A 28 -3.03 -9.07 -3.69
N HIS A 29 -3.93 -8.82 -2.74
CA HIS A 29 -4.58 -7.53 -2.59
C HIS A 29 -4.61 -7.11 -1.13
N ILE A 30 -4.32 -5.84 -0.87
CA ILE A 30 -4.47 -5.21 0.44
C ILE A 30 -5.30 -3.95 0.24
N ASN A 31 -6.37 -3.82 0.99
CA ASN A 31 -7.26 -2.67 0.90
C ASN A 31 -7.59 -2.14 2.30
N CYS A 32 -7.19 -0.91 2.56
CA CYS A 32 -7.50 -0.23 3.83
C CYS A 32 -8.59 0.82 3.58
N ASN A 33 -9.77 0.58 4.16
CA ASN A 33 -10.90 1.50 4.01
C ASN A 33 -10.74 2.78 4.84
N ARG A 34 -9.80 2.81 5.77
CA ARG A 34 -9.62 3.98 6.64
C ARG A 34 -8.73 5.04 6.05
N CYS A 35 -7.55 4.66 5.53
CA CYS A 35 -6.62 5.63 4.98
C CYS A 35 -6.54 5.60 3.45
N GLY A 36 -7.20 4.63 2.83
CA GLY A 36 -7.22 4.51 1.38
C GLY A 36 -5.99 3.80 0.79
N TYR A 37 -5.14 3.21 1.64
CA TYR A 37 -4.03 2.43 1.13
C TYR A 37 -4.54 1.23 0.32
N TYR A 38 -3.99 1.04 -0.87
CA TYR A 38 -4.34 -0.08 -1.73
C TYR A 38 -3.08 -0.65 -2.36
N TYR A 39 -2.94 -1.96 -2.28
CA TYR A 39 -1.84 -2.69 -2.90
C TYR A 39 -2.40 -3.85 -3.70
N GLU A 40 -1.87 -4.07 -4.89
CA GLU A 40 -2.31 -5.14 -5.76
C GLU A 40 -1.11 -5.77 -6.47
N TYR A 41 -1.10 -7.10 -6.48
CA TYR A 41 -0.19 -7.89 -7.29
C TYR A 41 -1.02 -8.87 -8.12
N VAL A 42 -0.89 -8.82 -9.44
CA VAL A 42 -1.64 -9.69 -10.35
C VAL A 42 -0.68 -10.18 -11.44
N TYR A 43 -0.38 -11.47 -11.43
CA TYR A 43 0.43 -12.13 -12.47
C TYR A 43 1.68 -11.34 -12.87
N GLY A 44 2.48 -10.94 -11.87
CA GLY A 44 3.73 -10.25 -12.10
C GLY A 44 3.63 -8.74 -12.26
N HIS A 45 2.45 -8.17 -12.14
CA HIS A 45 2.22 -6.74 -12.20
C HIS A 45 1.86 -6.20 -10.83
N TYR A 46 2.50 -5.11 -10.44
CA TYR A 46 2.31 -4.48 -9.13
C TYR A 46 1.65 -3.12 -9.28
N TYR A 47 0.78 -2.80 -8.35
CA TYR A 47 0.15 -1.50 -8.24
C TYR A 47 0.02 -1.15 -6.76
N VAL A 48 0.35 0.09 -6.40
CA VAL A 48 0.14 0.56 -5.04
C VAL A 48 -0.36 2.00 -5.06
N CYS A 49 -1.35 2.28 -4.24
CA CYS A 49 -1.88 3.63 -4.04
C CYS A 49 -1.62 4.04 -2.61
N ILE A 50 -0.87 5.11 -2.41
CA ILE A 50 -0.47 5.63 -1.10
C ILE A 50 -0.87 7.10 -1.04
N GLY A 51 -1.91 7.41 -0.27
CA GLY A 51 -2.49 8.74 -0.26
C GLY A 51 -3.08 9.06 -1.63
N ASN A 52 -2.57 10.10 -2.27
CA ASN A 52 -3.00 10.47 -3.62
C ASN A 52 -1.98 10.10 -4.70
N LYS A 53 -0.99 9.27 -4.35
CA LYS A 53 0.06 8.86 -5.29
C LYS A 53 -0.12 7.41 -5.68
N GLU A 54 0.09 7.12 -6.97
CA GLU A 54 -0.02 5.80 -7.54
C GLU A 54 1.32 5.35 -8.11
N PHE A 55 1.66 4.08 -7.90
CA PHE A 55 2.88 3.47 -8.44
C PHE A 55 2.53 2.15 -9.09
N THR A 56 3.07 1.93 -10.28
CA THR A 56 2.91 0.67 -10.99
C THR A 56 4.28 0.18 -11.49
N TRP A 57 4.47 -1.13 -11.44
CA TRP A 57 5.67 -1.73 -12.01
C TRP A 57 5.41 -3.21 -12.27
N SER A 58 6.30 -3.85 -13.04
CA SER A 58 6.24 -5.27 -13.30
C SER A 58 7.39 -5.99 -12.59
N TYR A 59 7.29 -7.31 -12.50
CA TYR A 59 8.34 -8.12 -11.88
C TYR A 59 9.70 -7.94 -12.56
N THR A 60 9.72 -7.59 -13.85
CA THR A 60 10.96 -7.36 -14.58
C THR A 60 11.74 -6.16 -14.06
N THR A 61 11.07 -5.20 -13.42
CA THR A 61 11.73 -4.06 -12.80
C THR A 61 12.68 -4.50 -11.69
N HIS A 62 12.41 -5.62 -11.02
CA HIS A 62 13.25 -6.16 -9.96
C HIS A 62 14.66 -6.52 -10.45
N TYR A 63 14.80 -6.81 -11.74
CA TYR A 63 16.10 -7.16 -12.34
C TYR A 63 16.90 -5.93 -12.74
N ASN A 64 16.30 -4.75 -12.74
CA ASN A 64 16.98 -3.49 -12.99
C ASN A 64 17.23 -2.79 -11.66
N ARG A 65 18.43 -2.98 -11.10
CA ARG A 65 18.77 -2.48 -9.77
C ARG A 65 18.55 -0.98 -9.60
N CYS A 66 18.94 -0.19 -10.60
CA CYS A 66 18.81 1.27 -10.53
C CYS A 66 17.35 1.70 -10.54
N ALA A 67 16.55 1.15 -11.45
CA ALA A 67 15.13 1.47 -11.53
C ALA A 67 14.38 1.03 -10.28
N PHE A 68 14.67 -0.18 -9.79
CA PHE A 68 14.02 -0.72 -8.60
C PHE A 68 14.38 0.09 -7.35
N SER A 69 15.66 0.47 -7.21
CA SER A 69 16.11 1.29 -6.08
C SER A 69 15.40 2.64 -6.05
N ARG A 70 15.28 3.30 -7.20
CA ARG A 70 14.55 4.58 -7.30
C ARG A 70 13.09 4.43 -6.93
N LEU A 71 12.47 3.37 -7.43
CA LEU A 71 11.06 3.07 -7.13
C LEU A 71 10.85 2.85 -5.64
N CYS A 72 11.70 2.04 -4.99
CA CYS A 72 11.62 1.79 -3.56
C CYS A 72 11.77 3.08 -2.74
N LYS A 73 12.67 3.96 -3.13
CA LYS A 73 12.85 5.24 -2.46
C LYS A 73 11.60 6.12 -2.57
N LYS A 74 11.01 6.17 -3.75
CA LYS A 74 9.77 6.94 -3.97
C LYS A 74 8.61 6.39 -3.15
N ILE A 75 8.46 5.09 -3.11
CA ILE A 75 7.41 4.43 -2.34
C ILE A 75 7.61 4.68 -0.85
N LYS A 76 8.81 4.49 -0.32
CA LYS A 76 9.11 4.73 1.09
C LYS A 76 8.85 6.17 1.49
N ARG A 77 9.21 7.11 0.63
CA ARG A 77 8.94 8.53 0.87
C ARG A 77 7.44 8.82 0.89
N ALA A 78 6.69 8.25 -0.04
CA ALA A 78 5.24 8.40 -0.08
C ALA A 78 4.58 7.81 1.17
N GLU A 79 5.03 6.63 1.62
CA GLU A 79 4.55 6.01 2.85
C GLU A 79 4.83 6.90 4.06
N PHE A 80 6.05 7.41 4.18
CA PHE A 80 6.45 8.28 5.29
C PHE A 80 5.60 9.54 5.34
N MET A 81 5.46 10.23 4.22
CA MET A 81 4.68 11.47 4.16
C MET A 81 3.20 11.23 4.43
N THR A 82 2.65 10.15 3.91
CA THR A 82 1.24 9.82 4.11
C THR A 82 0.96 9.43 5.55
N ARG A 83 1.86 8.65 6.19
CA ARG A 83 1.74 8.33 7.62
C ARG A 83 1.76 9.59 8.47
N ARG A 84 2.67 10.50 8.17
CA ARG A 84 2.79 11.77 8.89
C ARG A 84 1.51 12.60 8.75
N ASN A 85 0.98 12.70 7.54
CA ASN A 85 -0.26 13.43 7.29
C ASN A 85 -1.46 12.75 7.95
N TRP A 86 -1.49 11.44 7.96
CA TRP A 86 -2.54 10.67 8.63
C TRP A 86 -2.55 10.96 10.14
N LYS A 87 -1.39 10.94 10.79
CA LYS A 87 -1.27 11.25 12.21
C LYS A 87 -1.74 12.67 12.52
N LYS A 88 -1.38 13.64 11.68
CA LYS A 88 -1.85 15.02 11.83
C LYS A 88 -3.36 15.12 11.66
N GLY A 89 -3.92 14.39 10.71
CA GLY A 89 -5.36 14.33 10.48
C GLY A 89 -6.11 13.77 11.67
N ILE A 90 -5.58 12.71 12.30
CA ILE A 90 -6.16 12.13 13.52
C ILE A 90 -6.19 13.18 14.63
N LYS A 91 -5.09 13.90 14.83
CA LYS A 91 -5.02 14.97 15.85
C LYS A 91 -6.04 16.05 15.58
N LYS A 92 -6.26 16.42 14.32
CA LYS A 92 -7.30 17.38 13.95
C LYS A 92 -8.70 16.85 14.23
N LYS A 93 -8.94 15.58 13.95
CA LYS A 93 -10.25 14.95 14.16
C LYS A 93 -10.65 14.86 15.61
N VAL A 94 -9.70 14.97 16.53
CA VAL A 94 -9.98 15.01 17.97
C VAL A 94 -10.51 16.39 18.40
N ASN A 95 -10.35 17.38 17.56
CA ASN A 95 -10.86 18.72 17.84
C ASN A 95 -12.40 18.71 17.81
N PRO A 96 -13.08 19.10 18.91
CA PRO A 96 -14.53 19.07 18.97
C PRO A 96 -15.23 19.92 17.91
N ASN A 97 -14.56 20.94 17.40
CA ASN A 97 -15.13 21.82 16.38
C ASN A 97 -15.21 21.19 15.00
N GLU A 98 -14.58 20.06 14.81
CA GLU A 98 -14.53 19.36 13.53
C GLU A 98 -15.47 18.16 13.48
N ILE A 99 -16.14 17.88 14.56
CA ILE A 99 -17.05 16.74 14.67
C ILE A 99 -18.46 17.13 14.24
#